data_35bd70b38c9e143c5b852f503fcfab0b
#
_entry.id   35bd70b38c9e143c5b852f503fcfab0b
#
_cell.length_a   1.000
_cell.length_b   1.000
_cell.length_c   1.000
_cell.angle_alpha   90.00
_cell.angle_beta   90.00
_cell.angle_gamma   90.00
#
_symmetry.space_group_name_H-M   'P 1'
#
loop_
_entity.id
_entity.type
_entity.pdbx_description
1 polymer ?
#
loop_
_entity_poly.entity_id
_entity_poly.type
_entity_poly.pdbx_seq_one_letter_code
_entity_poly.pdbx_strand_id
1 'polypeptide(L)'
;MTATLTKTLGSLDDFRGTLCVPGDPDYPRVRAIWNGQVAREPALIATCHDACDVRTVLRRAVDAGMVTAVRGGGHNVAGTALCDGGVVIDLSAMRAVSLLMWGLRGGGGNFGIVTEFEFATHPFGPVAVAGFVVYRLDDGPAVLRGYRQFAAAAPEEVTTIVVLRHAPPAPWIPVDQRGKPVVMIGAVHTGSIQTGIEALRPVKSLARPVADTMWPTPFLAHQAVLDASNPAGHRYYWKSDHLAELNDEAIDLLVEQTAQLSSPDSLIGRFMVNYATHWTEAREDDLHRQWTRDAIEALAPYGLGTAYVNFTADDAPMHVETLYSTTEFSRLVTLKNRLDPDNVFRNNHNIRPSA
;
A
#
# COMPACT_ATOMS: atom_id res chain seq x y z
N MET A 1 19.18 23.76 18.87
CA MET A 1 18.69 22.36 18.75
C MET A 1 19.70 21.42 18.13
N THR A 2 20.40 21.81 17.08
CA THR A 2 21.48 21.03 16.44
C THR A 2 22.55 20.58 17.45
N ALA A 3 22.95 21.44 18.42
CA ALA A 3 23.94 21.13 19.44
C ALA A 3 23.54 19.98 20.39
N THR A 4 22.26 19.83 20.73
CA THR A 4 21.78 18.76 21.60
C THR A 4 21.78 17.42 20.86
N LEU A 5 21.38 17.38 19.60
CA LEU A 5 21.41 16.18 18.74
C LEU A 5 22.84 15.75 18.43
N THR A 6 23.74 16.69 18.14
CA THR A 6 25.18 16.38 17.97
C THR A 6 25.79 15.83 19.25
N LYS A 7 25.32 16.27 20.43
CA LYS A 7 25.76 15.71 21.71
C LYS A 7 25.22 14.29 21.92
N THR A 8 24.05 13.95 21.41
CA THR A 8 23.45 12.61 21.54
C THR A 8 23.98 11.64 20.50
N LEU A 9 24.08 12.03 19.23
CA LEU A 9 24.52 11.16 18.13
C LEU A 9 26.06 11.18 17.92
N GLY A 10 26.78 12.11 18.54
CA GLY A 10 28.21 12.32 18.29
C GLY A 10 28.46 12.98 16.91
N SER A 11 29.74 12.94 16.49
CA SER A 11 30.12 13.50 15.19
C SER A 11 29.56 12.67 14.02
N LEU A 12 29.05 13.34 13.00
CA LEU A 12 28.61 12.81 11.71
C LEU A 12 29.57 13.30 10.58
N ASP A 13 30.86 13.41 10.86
CA ASP A 13 31.86 13.99 9.94
C ASP A 13 31.96 13.22 8.60
N ASP A 14 31.67 11.92 8.60
CA ASP A 14 31.64 11.09 7.38
C ASP A 14 30.28 11.11 6.64
N PHE A 15 29.28 11.81 7.18
CA PHE A 15 27.97 11.91 6.56
C PHE A 15 27.97 13.04 5.51
N ARG A 16 27.54 12.71 4.28
CA ARG A 16 27.55 13.62 3.12
C ARG A 16 26.14 14.08 2.72
N GLY A 17 25.13 13.47 3.31
CA GLY A 17 23.73 13.78 3.03
C GLY A 17 23.24 15.07 3.68
N THR A 18 21.94 15.23 3.78
CA THR A 18 21.30 16.41 4.38
C THR A 18 20.61 16.04 5.68
N LEU A 19 20.81 16.85 6.72
CA LEU A 19 20.16 16.71 8.01
C LEU A 19 19.05 17.76 8.15
N CYS A 20 17.89 17.34 8.67
CA CYS A 20 16.76 18.22 8.95
C CYS A 20 16.21 17.91 10.35
N VAL A 21 16.03 18.94 11.18
CA VAL A 21 15.59 18.83 12.58
C VAL A 21 14.35 19.67 12.85
N PRO A 22 13.56 19.38 13.89
CA PRO A 22 12.48 20.24 14.32
C PRO A 22 12.96 21.70 14.55
N GLY A 23 12.27 22.66 13.93
CA GLY A 23 12.61 24.06 13.92
C GLY A 23 13.32 24.56 12.66
N ASP A 24 13.79 23.66 11.79
CA ASP A 24 14.26 24.06 10.46
C ASP A 24 13.05 24.48 9.59
N PRO A 25 13.20 25.50 8.74
CA PRO A 25 12.10 25.99 7.88
C PRO A 25 11.51 24.90 6.98
N ASP A 26 12.33 23.97 6.52
CA ASP A 26 11.93 22.85 5.66
C ASP A 26 11.37 21.65 6.41
N TYR A 27 11.48 21.59 7.74
CA TYR A 27 11.09 20.42 8.53
C TYR A 27 9.64 19.97 8.28
N PRO A 28 8.62 20.84 8.23
CA PRO A 28 7.25 20.42 7.96
C PRO A 28 7.10 19.73 6.60
N ARG A 29 7.79 20.24 5.57
CA ARG A 29 7.79 19.67 4.21
C ARG A 29 8.55 18.35 4.14
N VAL A 30 9.73 18.29 4.74
CA VAL A 30 10.61 17.10 4.72
C VAL A 30 9.99 15.98 5.57
N ARG A 31 9.28 16.32 6.66
CA ARG A 31 8.58 15.35 7.51
C ARG A 31 7.34 14.74 6.83
N ALA A 32 6.72 15.44 5.90
CA ALA A 32 5.47 14.98 5.27
C ALA A 32 5.65 13.64 4.55
N ILE A 33 4.69 12.75 4.73
CA ILE A 33 4.55 11.48 3.99
C ILE A 33 3.18 11.43 3.31
N TRP A 34 2.96 10.43 2.45
CA TRP A 34 1.75 10.30 1.66
C TRP A 34 0.46 10.30 2.51
N ASN A 35 0.43 9.53 3.62
CA ASN A 35 -0.71 9.51 4.53
C ASN A 35 -0.69 10.72 5.47
N GLY A 36 -1.52 11.71 5.22
CA GLY A 36 -1.62 12.95 6.01
C GLY A 36 -2.18 12.76 7.44
N GLN A 37 -2.69 11.56 7.78
CA GLN A 37 -3.09 11.23 9.15
C GLN A 37 -1.89 11.05 10.08
N VAL A 38 -0.72 10.72 9.54
CA VAL A 38 0.48 10.42 10.33
C VAL A 38 1.17 11.71 10.75
N ALA A 39 1.12 12.01 12.05
CA ALA A 39 1.64 13.24 12.65
C ALA A 39 2.92 13.03 13.50
N ARG A 40 3.67 11.94 13.27
CA ARG A 40 4.89 11.64 14.03
C ARG A 40 5.98 12.69 13.86
N GLU A 41 6.75 12.96 14.91
CA GLU A 41 7.75 14.02 14.98
C GLU A 41 9.17 13.44 15.22
N PRO A 42 9.92 13.09 14.15
CA PRO A 42 11.31 12.66 14.27
C PRO A 42 12.19 13.75 14.89
N ALA A 43 13.15 13.34 15.75
CA ALA A 43 14.17 14.25 16.24
C ALA A 43 15.18 14.63 15.13
N LEU A 44 15.38 13.72 14.16
CA LEU A 44 16.27 13.93 13.02
C LEU A 44 15.72 13.22 11.79
N ILE A 45 15.77 13.89 10.64
CA ILE A 45 15.60 13.28 9.32
C ILE A 45 16.93 13.42 8.58
N ALA A 46 17.57 12.29 8.27
CA ALA A 46 18.84 12.22 7.56
C ALA A 46 18.61 11.71 6.14
N THR A 47 18.63 12.60 5.14
CA THR A 47 18.57 12.22 3.73
C THR A 47 19.92 11.70 3.29
N CYS A 48 20.03 10.42 3.01
CA CYS A 48 21.25 9.71 2.66
C CYS A 48 21.46 9.70 1.13
N HIS A 49 22.69 9.86 0.69
CA HIS A 49 23.07 9.83 -0.72
C HIS A 49 23.63 8.47 -1.13
N ASP A 50 24.24 7.73 -0.19
CA ASP A 50 24.83 6.43 -0.44
C ASP A 50 24.75 5.50 0.77
N ALA A 51 25.23 4.25 0.61
CA ALA A 51 25.25 3.25 1.67
C ALA A 51 26.20 3.61 2.84
N CYS A 52 27.18 4.47 2.62
CA CYS A 52 28.07 4.95 3.69
C CYS A 52 27.32 5.90 4.63
N ASP A 53 26.51 6.80 4.06
CA ASP A 53 25.63 7.68 4.81
C ASP A 53 24.66 6.87 5.67
N VAL A 54 23.97 5.89 5.06
CA VAL A 54 23.03 4.99 5.76
C VAL A 54 23.71 4.31 6.94
N ARG A 55 24.89 3.73 6.72
CA ARG A 55 25.66 3.03 7.77
C ARG A 55 26.07 3.97 8.89
N THR A 56 26.53 5.18 8.55
CA THR A 56 26.98 6.19 9.52
C THR A 56 25.80 6.60 10.42
N VAL A 57 24.67 6.98 9.85
CA VAL A 57 23.49 7.40 10.60
C VAL A 57 22.93 6.25 11.44
N LEU A 58 22.82 5.03 10.87
CA LEU A 58 22.29 3.87 11.58
C LEU A 58 23.13 3.52 12.81
N ARG A 59 24.45 3.45 12.65
CA ARG A 59 25.34 3.17 13.78
C ARG A 59 25.21 4.19 14.90
N ARG A 60 25.18 5.47 14.57
CA ARG A 60 25.04 6.54 15.56
C ARG A 60 23.68 6.52 16.26
N ALA A 61 22.61 6.21 15.52
CA ALA A 61 21.28 6.06 16.10
C ALA A 61 21.22 4.87 17.07
N VAL A 62 21.83 3.73 16.70
CA VAL A 62 21.92 2.53 17.55
C VAL A 62 22.76 2.80 18.79
N ASP A 63 23.95 3.38 18.66
CA ASP A 63 24.84 3.74 19.77
C ASP A 63 24.16 4.70 20.76
N ALA A 64 23.29 5.57 20.27
CA ALA A 64 22.50 6.50 21.06
C ALA A 64 21.18 5.90 21.62
N GLY A 65 20.87 4.64 21.32
CA GLY A 65 19.62 3.97 21.74
C GLY A 65 18.36 4.56 21.10
N MET A 66 18.47 5.31 20.00
CA MET A 66 17.34 5.98 19.36
C MET A 66 16.56 5.03 18.45
N VAL A 67 15.23 5.20 18.42
CA VAL A 67 14.39 4.49 17.45
C VAL A 67 14.74 4.97 16.04
N THR A 68 14.85 4.01 15.12
CA THR A 68 15.17 4.31 13.72
C THR A 68 14.00 3.92 12.82
N ALA A 69 13.55 4.84 11.98
CA ALA A 69 12.64 4.61 10.87
C ALA A 69 13.39 4.70 9.54
N VAL A 70 12.98 3.90 8.57
CA VAL A 70 13.54 3.94 7.21
C VAL A 70 12.46 4.40 6.25
N ARG A 71 12.76 5.43 5.45
CA ARG A 71 11.85 5.99 4.46
C ARG A 71 12.42 5.84 3.04
N GLY A 72 11.68 5.12 2.18
CA GLY A 72 11.83 5.21 0.73
C GLY A 72 10.85 6.25 0.17
N GLY A 73 9.79 5.82 -0.53
CA GLY A 73 8.74 6.72 -1.04
C GLY A 73 7.75 7.26 0.01
N GLY A 74 7.75 6.76 1.25
CA GLY A 74 6.81 7.21 2.29
C GLY A 74 5.35 6.80 2.06
N HIS A 75 5.08 5.78 1.25
CA HIS A 75 3.74 5.33 0.85
C HIS A 75 3.09 4.30 1.79
N ASN A 76 3.79 3.85 2.83
CA ASN A 76 3.22 2.90 3.78
C ASN A 76 2.06 3.53 4.57
N VAL A 77 0.89 2.91 4.52
CA VAL A 77 -0.35 3.42 5.15
C VAL A 77 -0.23 3.52 6.68
N ALA A 78 0.50 2.59 7.32
CA ALA A 78 0.76 2.60 8.76
C ALA A 78 1.70 3.74 9.22
N GLY A 79 2.34 4.46 8.28
CA GLY A 79 3.24 5.57 8.58
C GLY A 79 4.55 5.14 9.25
N THR A 80 4.97 3.89 9.09
CA THR A 80 6.22 3.35 9.68
C THR A 80 7.48 3.99 9.11
N ALA A 81 7.35 4.78 8.04
CA ALA A 81 8.41 5.62 7.47
C ALA A 81 8.83 6.79 8.39
N LEU A 82 8.10 7.04 9.48
CA LEU A 82 8.41 8.05 10.50
C LEU A 82 8.40 7.41 11.90
N CYS A 83 9.08 8.05 12.85
CA CYS A 83 9.07 7.70 14.26
C CYS A 83 9.06 8.97 15.11
N ASP A 84 8.51 8.91 16.33
CA ASP A 84 8.54 10.03 17.27
C ASP A 84 9.88 10.06 18.02
N GLY A 85 10.49 11.24 18.09
CA GLY A 85 11.73 11.48 18.86
C GLY A 85 12.95 10.68 18.37
N GLY A 86 12.84 9.90 17.30
CA GLY A 86 13.87 9.05 16.76
C GLY A 86 14.56 9.63 15.52
N VAL A 87 15.25 8.77 14.77
CA VAL A 87 15.97 9.12 13.55
C VAL A 87 15.29 8.50 12.34
N VAL A 88 14.97 9.32 11.33
CA VAL A 88 14.54 8.85 10.02
C VAL A 88 15.74 8.79 9.08
N ILE A 89 16.04 7.59 8.58
CA ILE A 89 16.98 7.38 7.48
C ILE A 89 16.19 7.48 6.19
N ASP A 90 16.34 8.60 5.49
CA ASP A 90 15.62 8.90 4.27
C ASP A 90 16.45 8.49 3.04
N LEU A 91 15.95 7.53 2.29
CA LEU A 91 16.58 6.95 1.11
C LEU A 91 16.06 7.57 -0.20
N SER A 92 15.27 8.64 -0.14
CA SER A 92 14.63 9.25 -1.32
C SER A 92 15.63 9.72 -2.38
N ALA A 93 16.87 10.03 -1.99
CA ALA A 93 17.96 10.38 -2.89
C ALA A 93 18.71 9.16 -3.48
N MET A 94 18.47 7.94 -2.98
CA MET A 94 19.16 6.73 -3.42
C MET A 94 18.33 5.96 -4.46
N ARG A 95 18.99 5.43 -5.51
CA ARG A 95 18.31 4.79 -6.65
C ARG A 95 18.94 3.48 -7.11
N ALA A 96 19.62 2.74 -6.23
CA ALA A 96 20.34 1.51 -6.57
C ALA A 96 19.95 0.30 -5.70
N VAL A 97 20.28 -0.99 -6.05
CA VAL A 97 19.57 -2.18 -5.52
C VAL A 97 20.36 -3.47 -5.36
N SER A 98 20.36 -4.16 -4.23
CA SER A 98 20.81 -5.56 -4.01
C SER A 98 20.13 -6.31 -2.83
N LEU A 99 20.33 -7.59 -2.62
CA LEU A 99 19.53 -8.78 -2.40
C LEU A 99 19.27 -9.28 -0.96
N LEU A 100 17.98 -9.53 -0.57
CA LEU A 100 17.51 -10.56 0.42
C LEU A 100 16.08 -10.99 0.07
N MET A 101 15.94 -11.81 -0.95
CA MET A 101 14.69 -11.95 -1.74
C MET A 101 13.45 -12.45 -1.02
N TRP A 102 13.52 -13.52 -0.19
CA TRP A 102 12.30 -14.11 0.35
C TRP A 102 11.71 -13.32 1.52
N GLY A 103 12.53 -12.95 2.51
CA GLY A 103 12.07 -12.19 3.67
C GLY A 103 11.61 -10.78 3.32
N LEU A 104 12.21 -10.15 2.30
CA LEU A 104 11.81 -8.83 1.80
C LEU A 104 10.50 -8.86 1.02
N ARG A 105 10.13 -10.02 0.45
CA ARG A 105 8.85 -10.23 -0.24
C ARG A 105 7.72 -10.50 0.75
N GLY A 106 7.40 -9.53 1.59
CA GLY A 106 6.30 -9.59 2.54
C GLY A 106 6.67 -9.33 3.99
N GLY A 107 7.94 -9.53 4.40
CA GLY A 107 8.39 -9.28 5.77
C GLY A 107 8.65 -7.81 6.11
N GLY A 108 8.43 -6.89 5.18
CA GLY A 108 8.62 -5.44 5.40
C GLY A 108 10.06 -5.08 5.79
N GLY A 109 10.20 -3.99 6.55
CA GLY A 109 11.49 -3.43 6.98
C GLY A 109 12.14 -4.12 8.17
N ASN A 110 11.87 -5.39 8.43
CA ASN A 110 12.33 -6.09 9.65
C ASN A 110 13.80 -6.57 9.63
N PHE A 111 14.44 -6.65 8.47
CA PHE A 111 15.68 -7.40 8.30
C PHE A 111 16.89 -6.55 7.93
N GLY A 112 16.70 -5.26 7.70
CA GLY A 112 17.77 -4.37 7.29
C GLY A 112 17.27 -3.22 6.41
N ILE A 113 18.23 -2.48 5.87
CA ILE A 113 17.99 -1.38 4.95
C ILE A 113 18.47 -1.82 3.57
N VAL A 114 17.54 -1.80 2.59
CA VAL A 114 17.88 -2.07 1.20
C VAL A 114 18.41 -0.78 0.57
N THR A 115 19.65 -0.82 0.13
CA THR A 115 20.32 0.32 -0.50
C THR A 115 20.37 0.21 -2.00
N GLU A 116 20.17 -0.99 -2.53
CA GLU A 116 20.25 -1.25 -3.98
C GLU A 116 19.35 -2.40 -4.39
N PHE A 117 18.60 -2.35 -5.57
CA PHE A 117 17.84 -3.44 -6.20
C PHE A 117 18.29 -3.71 -7.62
N GLU A 118 18.62 -4.88 -8.06
CA GLU A 118 18.90 -5.27 -9.44
C GLU A 118 17.70 -6.05 -10.01
N PHE A 119 17.13 -5.57 -11.12
CA PHE A 119 15.98 -6.20 -11.78
C PHE A 119 16.34 -6.73 -13.14
N ALA A 120 15.96 -7.99 -13.40
CA ALA A 120 15.85 -8.46 -14.76
C ALA A 120 14.60 -7.83 -15.40
N THR A 121 14.78 -7.04 -16.43
CA THR A 121 13.68 -6.38 -17.14
C THR A 121 13.23 -7.22 -18.33
N HIS A 122 11.94 -7.10 -18.68
CA HIS A 122 11.37 -7.73 -19.86
C HIS A 122 10.91 -6.67 -20.85
N PRO A 123 11.00 -6.92 -22.18
CA PRO A 123 10.42 -6.03 -23.17
C PRO A 123 8.90 -5.88 -22.94
N PHE A 124 8.42 -4.64 -22.83
CA PHE A 124 7.01 -4.35 -22.61
C PHE A 124 6.61 -3.02 -23.23
N GLY A 125 5.42 -2.98 -23.84
CA GLY A 125 4.84 -1.75 -24.33
C GLY A 125 5.44 -1.19 -25.62
N PRO A 126 5.31 0.10 -25.91
CA PRO A 126 4.84 1.18 -25.03
C PRO A 126 3.33 1.26 -24.80
N VAL A 127 2.53 0.44 -25.49
CA VAL A 127 1.07 0.41 -25.43
C VAL A 127 0.62 -0.94 -24.91
N ALA A 128 -0.36 -0.96 -24.01
CA ALA A 128 -1.05 -2.14 -23.50
C ALA A 128 -2.55 -2.00 -23.70
N VAL A 129 -3.29 -3.11 -23.76
CA VAL A 129 -4.75 -3.04 -23.61
C VAL A 129 -5.05 -2.92 -22.12
N ALA A 130 -5.50 -1.75 -21.69
CA ALA A 130 -5.71 -1.44 -20.28
C ALA A 130 -6.84 -0.43 -20.08
N GLY A 131 -7.43 -0.42 -18.88
CA GLY A 131 -8.49 0.52 -18.50
C GLY A 131 -9.48 -0.08 -17.53
N PHE A 132 -10.66 0.54 -17.44
CA PHE A 132 -11.76 0.13 -16.58
C PHE A 132 -13.04 -0.11 -17.39
N VAL A 133 -13.81 -1.11 -16.96
CA VAL A 133 -15.22 -1.25 -17.28
C VAL A 133 -16.03 -1.00 -16.01
N VAL A 134 -17.06 -0.16 -16.10
CA VAL A 134 -17.87 0.27 -14.95
C VAL A 134 -19.26 -0.27 -15.09
N TYR A 135 -19.78 -0.85 -14.03
CA TYR A 135 -21.13 -1.41 -13.93
C TYR A 135 -21.91 -0.76 -12.79
N ARG A 136 -23.22 -0.72 -12.89
CA ARG A 136 -24.07 -0.30 -11.78
C ARG A 136 -23.94 -1.28 -10.61
N LEU A 137 -24.05 -0.78 -9.39
CA LEU A 137 -24.02 -1.68 -8.22
C LEU A 137 -25.20 -2.67 -8.19
N ASP A 138 -26.35 -2.28 -8.76
CA ASP A 138 -27.52 -3.17 -8.91
C ASP A 138 -27.20 -4.46 -9.68
N ASP A 139 -26.28 -4.38 -10.65
CA ASP A 139 -25.77 -5.53 -11.40
C ASP A 139 -24.60 -6.23 -10.68
N GLY A 140 -24.16 -5.69 -9.54
CA GLY A 140 -22.95 -6.09 -8.80
C GLY A 140 -22.84 -7.58 -8.54
N PRO A 141 -23.86 -8.24 -7.97
CA PRO A 141 -23.80 -9.68 -7.71
C PRO A 141 -23.55 -10.51 -8.98
N ALA A 142 -24.24 -10.19 -10.09
CA ALA A 142 -24.08 -10.90 -11.35
C ALA A 142 -22.70 -10.62 -11.98
N VAL A 143 -22.25 -9.36 -11.93
CA VAL A 143 -20.92 -8.93 -12.42
C VAL A 143 -19.80 -9.63 -11.66
N LEU A 144 -19.87 -9.69 -10.34
CA LEU A 144 -18.83 -10.30 -9.51
C LEU A 144 -18.78 -11.83 -9.66
N ARG A 145 -19.94 -12.50 -9.81
CA ARG A 145 -19.98 -13.93 -10.15
C ARG A 145 -19.36 -14.24 -11.51
N GLY A 146 -19.70 -13.46 -12.53
CA GLY A 146 -19.11 -13.61 -13.87
C GLY A 146 -17.62 -13.28 -13.88
N TYR A 147 -17.22 -12.27 -13.12
CA TYR A 147 -15.82 -11.91 -12.97
C TYR A 147 -15.02 -13.01 -12.23
N ARG A 148 -15.56 -13.66 -11.19
CA ARG A 148 -14.94 -14.82 -10.53
C ARG A 148 -14.61 -15.92 -11.55
N GLN A 149 -15.55 -16.23 -12.44
CA GLN A 149 -15.33 -17.23 -13.50
C GLN A 149 -14.26 -16.79 -14.50
N PHE A 150 -14.33 -15.54 -14.96
CA PHE A 150 -13.33 -14.96 -15.85
C PHE A 150 -11.92 -15.04 -15.24
N ALA A 151 -11.78 -14.63 -14.00
CA ALA A 151 -10.48 -14.58 -13.35
C ALA A 151 -9.84 -15.93 -13.08
N ALA A 152 -10.66 -16.97 -12.86
CA ALA A 152 -10.17 -18.36 -12.73
C ALA A 152 -9.62 -18.91 -14.06
N ALA A 153 -10.05 -18.37 -15.20
CA ALA A 153 -9.66 -18.81 -16.53
C ALA A 153 -8.76 -17.81 -17.28
N ALA A 154 -8.46 -16.66 -16.67
CA ALA A 154 -7.68 -15.61 -17.31
C ALA A 154 -6.25 -16.07 -17.59
N PRO A 155 -5.67 -15.74 -18.76
CA PRO A 155 -4.29 -16.05 -19.09
C PRO A 155 -3.32 -15.26 -18.20
N GLU A 156 -2.07 -15.73 -18.10
CA GLU A 156 -1.04 -15.14 -17.22
C GLU A 156 -0.72 -13.68 -17.58
N GLU A 157 -0.91 -13.30 -18.83
CA GLU A 157 -0.70 -11.93 -19.30
C GLU A 157 -1.75 -10.94 -18.78
N VAL A 158 -2.85 -11.42 -18.17
CA VAL A 158 -3.94 -10.57 -17.66
C VAL A 158 -3.78 -10.33 -16.16
N THR A 159 -3.63 -9.07 -15.79
CA THR A 159 -3.77 -8.61 -14.41
C THR A 159 -5.06 -7.82 -14.26
N THR A 160 -5.82 -8.08 -13.20
CA THR A 160 -7.10 -7.40 -12.94
C THR A 160 -7.23 -6.90 -11.51
N ILE A 161 -8.02 -5.86 -11.34
CA ILE A 161 -8.50 -5.36 -10.06
C ILE A 161 -10.01 -5.12 -10.12
N VAL A 162 -10.73 -5.47 -9.08
CA VAL A 162 -12.11 -5.01 -8.89
C VAL A 162 -12.12 -3.92 -7.84
N VAL A 163 -12.86 -2.86 -8.11
CA VAL A 163 -13.03 -1.73 -7.21
C VAL A 163 -14.53 -1.47 -7.05
N LEU A 164 -15.02 -1.60 -5.84
CA LEU A 164 -16.38 -1.22 -5.45
C LEU A 164 -16.31 0.13 -4.76
N ARG A 165 -16.99 1.14 -5.31
CA ARG A 165 -16.92 2.52 -4.81
C ARG A 165 -18.07 3.37 -5.37
N HIS A 166 -18.13 4.64 -4.97
CA HIS A 166 -18.89 5.65 -5.71
C HIS A 166 -18.14 6.04 -6.98
N ALA A 167 -18.88 6.19 -8.08
CA ALA A 167 -18.32 6.55 -9.39
C ALA A 167 -17.60 7.91 -9.30
N PRO A 168 -16.33 8.00 -9.67
CA PRO A 168 -15.56 9.24 -9.57
C PRO A 168 -16.11 10.31 -10.54
N PRO A 169 -15.85 11.60 -10.30
CA PRO A 169 -16.24 12.69 -11.19
C PRO A 169 -15.30 12.78 -12.42
N ALA A 170 -14.94 11.63 -13.00
CA ALA A 170 -14.08 11.54 -14.16
C ALA A 170 -14.81 11.91 -15.45
N PRO A 171 -14.14 12.49 -16.47
CA PRO A 171 -14.76 12.91 -17.73
C PRO A 171 -15.42 11.76 -18.51
N TRP A 172 -14.90 10.54 -18.35
CA TRP A 172 -15.36 9.32 -19.03
C TRP A 172 -16.54 8.63 -18.30
N ILE A 173 -16.96 9.13 -17.12
CA ILE A 173 -18.19 8.69 -16.44
C ILE A 173 -19.34 9.62 -16.83
N PRO A 174 -20.49 9.09 -17.29
CA PRO A 174 -21.69 9.89 -17.54
C PRO A 174 -22.08 10.72 -16.31
N VAL A 175 -22.45 11.97 -16.54
CA VAL A 175 -22.72 12.95 -15.45
C VAL A 175 -23.78 12.44 -14.48
N ASP A 176 -24.82 11.80 -15.00
CA ASP A 176 -25.94 11.23 -14.22
C ASP A 176 -25.56 9.99 -13.40
N GLN A 177 -24.38 9.41 -13.65
CA GLN A 177 -23.84 8.24 -12.91
C GLN A 177 -22.77 8.61 -11.86
N ARG A 178 -22.20 9.81 -11.95
CA ARG A 178 -21.18 10.26 -10.99
C ARG A 178 -21.74 10.28 -9.57
N GLY A 179 -20.93 9.82 -8.60
CA GLY A 179 -21.34 9.72 -7.20
C GLY A 179 -22.28 8.57 -6.87
N LYS A 180 -22.76 7.78 -7.86
CA LYS A 180 -23.55 6.58 -7.58
C LYS A 180 -22.64 5.38 -7.29
N PRO A 181 -23.09 4.42 -6.45
CA PRO A 181 -22.34 3.20 -6.19
C PRO A 181 -22.18 2.36 -7.46
N VAL A 182 -20.96 1.86 -7.71
CA VAL A 182 -20.59 1.11 -8.92
C VAL A 182 -19.63 -0.03 -8.59
N VAL A 183 -19.58 -1.00 -9.50
CA VAL A 183 -18.51 -1.99 -9.60
C VAL A 183 -17.63 -1.60 -10.78
N MET A 184 -16.35 -1.41 -10.55
CA MET A 184 -15.35 -1.12 -11.59
C MET A 184 -14.41 -2.29 -11.71
N ILE A 185 -14.21 -2.80 -12.92
CA ILE A 185 -13.20 -3.83 -13.19
C ILE A 185 -12.09 -3.20 -14.00
N GLY A 186 -10.94 -3.04 -13.37
CA GLY A 186 -9.71 -2.62 -14.04
C GLY A 186 -8.96 -3.84 -14.56
N ALA A 187 -8.36 -3.72 -15.73
CA ALA A 187 -7.51 -4.76 -16.29
C ALA A 187 -6.37 -4.19 -17.13
N VAL A 188 -5.29 -4.95 -17.20
CA VAL A 188 -4.19 -4.75 -18.14
C VAL A 188 -3.78 -6.10 -18.73
N HIS A 189 -3.51 -6.11 -20.02
CA HIS A 189 -2.94 -7.26 -20.74
C HIS A 189 -1.55 -6.90 -21.26
N THR A 190 -0.56 -7.73 -20.90
CA THR A 190 0.87 -7.48 -21.20
C THR A 190 1.37 -8.05 -22.52
N GLY A 191 0.54 -8.80 -23.26
CA GLY A 191 0.84 -9.35 -24.58
C GLY A 191 0.52 -8.38 -25.74
N SER A 192 0.28 -8.94 -26.93
CA SER A 192 -0.07 -8.12 -28.11
C SER A 192 -1.42 -7.42 -27.93
N ILE A 193 -1.61 -6.31 -28.65
CA ILE A 193 -2.89 -5.56 -28.63
C ILE A 193 -4.05 -6.47 -29.07
N GLN A 194 -3.85 -7.28 -30.11
CA GLN A 194 -4.90 -8.16 -30.62
C GLN A 194 -5.32 -9.21 -29.58
N THR A 195 -4.34 -9.89 -28.97
CA THR A 195 -4.63 -10.90 -27.93
C THR A 195 -5.26 -10.25 -26.70
N GLY A 196 -4.84 -9.02 -26.34
CA GLY A 196 -5.41 -8.27 -25.23
C GLY A 196 -6.88 -7.90 -25.43
N ILE A 197 -7.25 -7.44 -26.63
CA ILE A 197 -8.65 -7.14 -26.96
C ILE A 197 -9.53 -8.39 -26.83
N GLU A 198 -9.02 -9.55 -27.32
CA GLU A 198 -9.75 -10.81 -27.25
C GLU A 198 -9.86 -11.34 -25.82
N ALA A 199 -8.75 -11.34 -25.08
CA ALA A 199 -8.68 -11.84 -23.71
C ALA A 199 -9.56 -11.03 -22.74
N LEU A 200 -9.67 -9.70 -22.93
CA LEU A 200 -10.44 -8.83 -22.05
C LEU A 200 -11.91 -8.61 -22.50
N ARG A 201 -12.30 -9.15 -23.66
CA ARG A 201 -13.68 -9.05 -24.13
C ARG A 201 -14.74 -9.60 -23.14
N PRO A 202 -14.54 -10.73 -22.46
CA PRO A 202 -15.53 -11.25 -21.51
C PRO A 202 -15.81 -10.27 -20.38
N VAL A 203 -14.81 -9.53 -19.89
CA VAL A 203 -14.99 -8.54 -18.82
C VAL A 203 -15.94 -7.41 -19.24
N LYS A 204 -16.00 -7.07 -20.54
CA LYS A 204 -16.85 -5.99 -21.08
C LYS A 204 -18.32 -6.40 -21.24
N SER A 205 -18.64 -7.68 -21.10
CA SER A 205 -19.96 -8.24 -21.37
C SER A 205 -20.62 -8.92 -20.17
N LEU A 206 -20.13 -8.67 -18.95
CA LEU A 206 -20.71 -9.23 -17.73
C LEU A 206 -22.09 -8.68 -17.40
N ALA A 207 -22.35 -7.42 -17.77
CA ALA A 207 -23.64 -6.73 -17.75
C ALA A 207 -23.57 -5.57 -18.74
N ARG A 208 -24.61 -4.69 -18.78
CA ARG A 208 -24.56 -3.46 -19.55
C ARG A 208 -23.64 -2.44 -18.89
N PRO A 209 -22.50 -2.09 -19.48
CA PRO A 209 -21.57 -1.17 -18.84
C PRO A 209 -22.11 0.27 -18.81
N VAL A 210 -21.82 0.99 -17.75
CA VAL A 210 -21.99 2.44 -17.59
C VAL A 210 -20.94 3.20 -18.38
N ALA A 211 -19.70 2.70 -18.33
CA ALA A 211 -18.56 3.24 -19.04
C ALA A 211 -17.53 2.14 -19.33
N ASP A 212 -16.77 2.31 -20.41
CA ASP A 212 -15.70 1.40 -20.83
C ASP A 212 -14.52 2.23 -21.36
N THR A 213 -13.39 2.16 -20.66
CA THR A 213 -12.13 2.80 -21.04
C THR A 213 -11.03 1.78 -21.34
N MET A 214 -11.41 0.51 -21.54
CA MET A 214 -10.47 -0.61 -21.72
C MET A 214 -10.10 -0.73 -23.22
N TRP A 215 -9.08 0.02 -23.62
CA TRP A 215 -8.58 0.15 -24.99
C TRP A 215 -7.05 0.10 -25.02
N PRO A 216 -6.43 0.01 -26.23
CA PRO A 216 -5.00 0.23 -26.37
C PRO A 216 -4.61 1.60 -25.78
N THR A 217 -3.86 1.57 -24.68
CA THR A 217 -3.52 2.74 -23.86
C THR A 217 -2.01 2.82 -23.67
N PRO A 218 -1.36 4.00 -23.76
CA PRO A 218 0.04 4.16 -23.40
C PRO A 218 0.25 3.66 -21.96
N PHE A 219 1.21 2.76 -21.74
CA PHE A 219 1.42 2.14 -20.44
C PHE A 219 1.73 3.16 -19.33
N LEU A 220 2.47 4.23 -19.64
CA LEU A 220 2.73 5.31 -18.68
C LEU A 220 1.45 6.02 -18.22
N ALA A 221 0.47 6.18 -19.10
CA ALA A 221 -0.83 6.75 -18.72
C ALA A 221 -1.62 5.78 -17.82
N HIS A 222 -1.54 4.47 -18.11
CA HIS A 222 -2.15 3.45 -17.25
C HIS A 222 -1.51 3.40 -15.85
N GLN A 223 -0.20 3.57 -15.74
CA GLN A 223 0.50 3.61 -14.44
C GLN A 223 0.00 4.74 -13.53
N ALA A 224 -0.42 5.86 -14.08
CA ALA A 224 -0.92 7.03 -13.33
C ALA A 224 -2.44 7.05 -13.13
N VAL A 225 -3.18 6.01 -13.57
CA VAL A 225 -4.65 6.02 -13.60
C VAL A 225 -5.32 6.15 -12.23
N LEU A 226 -4.64 5.73 -11.17
CA LEU A 226 -5.13 5.78 -9.79
C LEU A 226 -4.66 7.02 -9.01
N ASP A 227 -3.72 7.82 -9.53
CA ASP A 227 -3.11 8.94 -8.81
C ASP A 227 -4.16 9.96 -8.34
N ALA A 228 -5.08 10.33 -9.23
CA ALA A 228 -6.14 11.29 -8.90
C ALA A 228 -7.13 10.77 -7.84
N SER A 229 -7.22 9.45 -7.65
CA SER A 229 -8.09 8.81 -6.66
C SER A 229 -7.40 8.59 -5.33
N ASN A 230 -6.08 8.82 -5.24
CA ASN A 230 -5.29 8.57 -4.04
C ASN A 230 -4.33 9.75 -3.77
N PRO A 231 -4.83 10.98 -3.58
CA PRO A 231 -4.01 12.16 -3.43
C PRO A 231 -3.19 12.13 -2.13
N ALA A 232 -1.94 12.55 -2.20
CA ALA A 232 -1.12 12.72 -1.01
C ALA A 232 -1.71 13.76 -0.05
N GLY A 233 -1.50 13.59 1.25
CA GLY A 233 -1.98 14.51 2.28
C GLY A 233 -3.40 14.24 2.77
N HIS A 234 -4.20 13.44 2.09
CA HIS A 234 -5.46 12.93 2.64
C HIS A 234 -5.19 11.97 3.81
N ARG A 235 -6.22 11.71 4.59
CA ARG A 235 -6.18 10.78 5.73
C ARG A 235 -6.61 9.41 5.26
N TYR A 236 -5.81 8.37 5.55
CA TYR A 236 -6.00 7.00 5.05
C TYR A 236 -6.03 6.01 6.21
N TYR A 237 -7.02 5.13 6.20
CA TYR A 237 -7.09 4.00 7.11
C TYR A 237 -7.52 2.76 6.34
N TRP A 238 -6.62 1.79 6.22
CA TRP A 238 -6.79 0.61 5.40
C TRP A 238 -6.75 -0.66 6.24
N LYS A 239 -7.62 -1.59 5.91
CA LYS A 239 -7.64 -2.96 6.44
C LYS A 239 -7.82 -3.93 5.30
N SER A 240 -7.13 -5.07 5.38
CA SER A 240 -7.23 -6.11 4.37
C SER A 240 -7.34 -7.51 4.97
N ASP A 241 -7.96 -8.41 4.26
CA ASP A 241 -7.94 -9.86 4.50
C ASP A 241 -7.86 -10.60 3.17
N HIS A 242 -7.29 -11.79 3.18
CA HIS A 242 -7.31 -12.68 2.03
C HIS A 242 -8.54 -13.57 2.10
N LEU A 243 -9.26 -13.72 0.98
CA LEU A 243 -10.35 -14.68 0.86
C LEU A 243 -9.80 -16.00 0.30
N ALA A 244 -10.25 -17.13 0.87
CA ALA A 244 -10.00 -18.45 0.27
C ALA A 244 -10.64 -18.54 -1.12
N GLU A 245 -11.88 -18.04 -1.22
CA GLU A 245 -12.62 -17.89 -2.46
C GLU A 245 -13.60 -16.72 -2.37
N LEU A 246 -14.00 -16.19 -3.50
CA LEU A 246 -15.06 -15.19 -3.59
C LEU A 246 -16.40 -15.92 -3.75
N ASN A 247 -16.95 -16.48 -2.66
CA ASN A 247 -18.26 -17.17 -2.67
C ASN A 247 -19.43 -16.17 -2.81
N ASP A 248 -20.63 -16.67 -2.97
CA ASP A 248 -21.80 -15.83 -3.26
C ASP A 248 -22.17 -14.96 -2.07
N GLU A 249 -22.04 -15.47 -0.85
CA GLU A 249 -22.33 -14.75 0.38
C GLU A 249 -21.34 -13.58 0.60
N ALA A 250 -20.05 -13.80 0.33
CA ALA A 250 -19.07 -12.73 0.38
C ALA A 250 -19.33 -11.67 -0.71
N ILE A 251 -19.77 -12.09 -1.91
CA ILE A 251 -20.18 -11.14 -2.97
C ILE A 251 -21.32 -10.26 -2.50
N ASP A 252 -22.38 -10.85 -1.95
CA ASP A 252 -23.57 -10.14 -1.51
C ASP A 252 -23.22 -9.16 -0.37
N LEU A 253 -22.40 -9.58 0.59
CA LEU A 253 -21.87 -8.71 1.65
C LEU A 253 -21.07 -7.52 1.10
N LEU A 254 -20.14 -7.74 0.17
CA LEU A 254 -19.33 -6.68 -0.43
C LEU A 254 -20.17 -5.65 -1.18
N VAL A 255 -21.21 -6.11 -1.87
CA VAL A 255 -22.17 -5.23 -2.57
C VAL A 255 -22.98 -4.40 -1.57
N GLU A 256 -23.48 -5.03 -0.48
CA GLU A 256 -24.19 -4.31 0.58
C GLU A 256 -23.31 -3.24 1.24
N GLN A 257 -22.10 -3.59 1.64
CA GLN A 257 -21.15 -2.65 2.25
C GLN A 257 -20.78 -1.50 1.31
N THR A 258 -20.75 -1.74 -0.01
CA THR A 258 -20.48 -0.69 -1.00
C THR A 258 -21.59 0.37 -1.02
N ALA A 259 -22.83 -0.02 -0.82
CA ALA A 259 -23.94 0.93 -0.70
C ALA A 259 -23.87 1.79 0.57
N GLN A 260 -23.07 1.37 1.57
CA GLN A 260 -22.94 1.99 2.90
C GLN A 260 -21.54 2.59 3.15
N LEU A 261 -20.72 2.80 2.10
CA LEU A 261 -19.37 3.38 2.24
C LEU A 261 -19.41 4.69 3.05
N SER A 262 -18.56 4.78 4.06
CA SER A 262 -18.51 5.93 4.98
C SER A 262 -17.98 7.21 4.34
N SER A 263 -17.21 7.09 3.27
CA SER A 263 -16.71 8.21 2.47
C SER A 263 -16.90 7.92 0.97
N PRO A 264 -17.30 8.90 0.15
CA PRO A 264 -17.47 8.73 -1.30
C PRO A 264 -16.17 8.38 -2.02
N ASP A 265 -15.03 8.67 -1.40
CA ASP A 265 -13.71 8.43 -1.96
C ASP A 265 -13.16 7.03 -1.61
N SER A 266 -13.75 6.34 -0.62
CA SER A 266 -13.35 5.01 -0.19
C SER A 266 -13.65 3.94 -1.23
N LEU A 267 -12.91 2.82 -1.17
CA LEU A 267 -13.07 1.71 -2.09
C LEU A 267 -12.82 0.35 -1.41
N ILE A 268 -13.35 -0.71 -2.01
CA ILE A 268 -13.13 -2.11 -1.63
C ILE A 268 -12.48 -2.83 -2.82
N GLY A 269 -11.39 -3.56 -2.59
CA GLY A 269 -10.65 -4.35 -3.59
C GLY A 269 -10.87 -5.87 -3.42
N ARG A 270 -10.23 -6.72 -4.23
CA ARG A 270 -10.62 -8.13 -4.45
C ARG A 270 -9.57 -9.21 -4.17
N PHE A 271 -9.96 -10.48 -3.81
CA PHE A 271 -9.27 -11.71 -3.34
C PHE A 271 -8.36 -11.49 -2.12
N MET A 272 -7.54 -10.48 -2.16
CA MET A 272 -7.14 -9.73 -1.01
C MET A 272 -8.11 -8.55 -0.95
N VAL A 273 -9.19 -8.69 -0.19
CA VAL A 273 -10.13 -7.60 0.01
C VAL A 273 -9.42 -6.52 0.81
N ASN A 274 -9.41 -5.32 0.27
CA ASN A 274 -8.84 -4.16 0.94
C ASN A 274 -9.92 -3.07 1.07
N TYR A 275 -10.26 -2.74 2.29
CA TYR A 275 -11.07 -1.57 2.61
C TYR A 275 -10.15 -0.36 2.69
N ALA A 276 -10.05 0.35 1.59
CA ALA A 276 -9.19 1.52 1.46
C ALA A 276 -10.01 2.80 1.72
N THR A 277 -10.22 3.11 2.98
CA THR A 277 -10.99 4.28 3.40
C THR A 277 -10.09 5.50 3.41
N HIS A 278 -10.55 6.61 2.81
CA HIS A 278 -9.87 7.88 2.91
C HIS A 278 -10.84 9.07 3.02
N TRP A 279 -10.37 10.16 3.63
CA TRP A 279 -11.12 11.39 3.90
C TRP A 279 -10.17 12.57 4.13
N THR A 280 -10.70 13.79 4.30
CA THR A 280 -9.89 15.00 4.50
C THR A 280 -9.98 15.56 5.92
N GLU A 281 -11.13 15.48 6.56
CA GLU A 281 -11.42 16.17 7.82
C GLU A 281 -11.03 15.32 9.03
N ALA A 282 -10.10 15.81 9.86
CA ALA A 282 -9.64 15.08 11.05
C ALA A 282 -10.77 14.74 12.05
N ARG A 283 -11.83 15.57 12.12
CA ARG A 283 -13.00 15.31 12.97
C ARG A 283 -13.79 14.06 12.59
N GLU A 284 -13.56 13.50 11.40
CA GLU A 284 -14.24 12.33 10.86
C GLU A 284 -13.44 11.03 11.06
N ASP A 285 -12.26 11.09 11.70
CA ASP A 285 -11.36 9.96 11.91
C ASP A 285 -12.06 8.77 12.53
N ASP A 286 -12.76 8.96 13.64
CA ASP A 286 -13.40 7.87 14.38
C ASP A 286 -14.52 7.23 13.56
N LEU A 287 -15.28 8.01 12.81
CA LEU A 287 -16.35 7.52 11.92
C LEU A 287 -15.78 6.56 10.87
N HIS A 288 -14.76 7.02 10.14
CA HIS A 288 -14.22 6.27 9.01
C HIS A 288 -13.41 5.05 9.46
N ARG A 289 -12.67 5.17 10.56
CA ARG A 289 -11.95 4.05 11.17
C ARG A 289 -12.90 2.98 11.69
N GLN A 290 -13.99 3.40 12.38
CA GLN A 290 -14.96 2.45 12.93
C GLN A 290 -15.67 1.71 11.80
N TRP A 291 -16.15 2.44 10.78
CA TRP A 291 -16.76 1.79 9.62
C TRP A 291 -15.84 0.73 9.00
N THR A 292 -14.54 1.06 8.82
CA THR A 292 -13.57 0.12 8.23
C THR A 292 -13.37 -1.12 9.10
N ARG A 293 -13.35 -0.96 10.44
CA ARG A 293 -13.25 -2.09 11.38
C ARG A 293 -14.49 -2.98 11.32
N ASP A 294 -15.66 -2.39 11.37
CA ASP A 294 -16.92 -3.13 11.31
C ASP A 294 -17.06 -3.89 10.00
N ALA A 295 -16.66 -3.25 8.89
CA ALA A 295 -16.72 -3.85 7.56
C ALA A 295 -15.78 -5.07 7.42
N ILE A 296 -14.52 -4.98 7.92
CA ILE A 296 -13.58 -6.11 7.87
C ILE A 296 -13.97 -7.21 8.84
N GLU A 297 -14.55 -6.88 10.01
CA GLU A 297 -15.06 -7.84 10.96
C GLU A 297 -16.23 -8.65 10.38
N ALA A 298 -17.15 -7.99 9.68
CA ALA A 298 -18.24 -8.66 8.98
C ALA A 298 -17.74 -9.60 7.86
N LEU A 299 -16.57 -9.33 7.26
CA LEU A 299 -15.94 -10.18 6.25
C LEU A 299 -15.21 -11.39 6.86
N ALA A 300 -14.86 -11.37 8.15
CA ALA A 300 -14.03 -12.39 8.81
C ALA A 300 -14.50 -13.84 8.60
N PRO A 301 -15.82 -14.18 8.54
CA PRO A 301 -16.27 -15.55 8.27
C PRO A 301 -15.82 -16.12 6.91
N TYR A 302 -15.47 -15.27 5.96
CA TYR A 302 -15.05 -15.62 4.60
C TYR A 302 -13.55 -15.48 4.40
N GLY A 303 -12.85 -14.82 5.36
CA GLY A 303 -11.43 -14.52 5.34
C GLY A 303 -10.55 -15.68 5.79
N LEU A 304 -9.28 -15.62 5.43
CA LEU A 304 -8.22 -16.50 5.92
C LEU A 304 -7.60 -16.01 7.23
N GLY A 305 -8.03 -14.83 7.73
CA GLY A 305 -7.43 -14.18 8.89
C GLY A 305 -5.98 -13.75 8.66
N THR A 306 -5.57 -13.50 7.41
CA THR A 306 -4.24 -13.03 7.02
C THR A 306 -4.36 -11.74 6.25
N ALA A 307 -3.46 -10.79 6.50
CA ALA A 307 -3.52 -9.48 5.87
C ALA A 307 -2.25 -9.17 5.07
N TYR A 308 -2.39 -8.31 4.07
CA TYR A 308 -1.21 -7.78 3.37
C TYR A 308 -0.61 -6.63 4.16
N VAL A 309 0.63 -6.81 4.60
CA VAL A 309 1.35 -5.88 5.49
C VAL A 309 1.35 -4.42 5.01
N ASN A 310 1.36 -4.18 3.69
CA ASN A 310 1.36 -2.83 3.14
C ASN A 310 -0.04 -2.19 3.08
N PHE A 311 -1.11 -2.98 3.25
CA PHE A 311 -2.49 -2.51 3.22
C PHE A 311 -3.17 -2.59 4.58
N THR A 312 -2.38 -2.54 5.64
CA THR A 312 -2.88 -2.62 7.01
C THR A 312 -2.37 -1.42 7.79
N ALA A 313 -3.29 -0.63 8.33
CA ALA A 313 -2.95 0.48 9.22
C ALA A 313 -2.40 -0.04 10.55
N ASP A 314 -1.55 0.78 11.19
CA ASP A 314 -0.96 0.48 12.49
C ASP A 314 -1.98 0.76 13.59
N ASP A 315 -2.73 -0.26 13.99
CA ASP A 315 -3.59 -0.23 15.17
C ASP A 315 -2.89 -0.96 16.31
N ALA A 316 -2.66 -0.31 17.41
CA ALA A 316 -2.17 -1.00 18.60
C ALA A 316 -3.28 -1.83 19.27
N PRO A 317 -2.98 -3.05 19.75
CA PRO A 317 -1.85 -3.91 19.44
C PRO A 317 -2.19 -4.89 18.31
N MET A 318 -1.65 -4.65 17.11
CA MET A 318 -1.79 -5.66 16.07
C MET A 318 -0.79 -6.80 16.34
N HIS A 319 -1.30 -8.01 16.42
CA HIS A 319 -0.47 -9.22 16.49
C HIS A 319 0.12 -9.48 15.10
N VAL A 320 1.38 -9.08 14.89
CA VAL A 320 2.06 -9.23 13.59
C VAL A 320 2.05 -10.67 13.06
N GLU A 321 1.99 -11.65 13.95
CA GLU A 321 1.86 -13.07 13.63
C GLU A 321 0.58 -13.39 12.85
N THR A 322 -0.48 -12.60 13.01
CA THR A 322 -1.75 -12.82 12.26
C THR A 322 -1.67 -12.35 10.81
N LEU A 323 -0.64 -11.61 10.43
CA LEU A 323 -0.42 -11.19 9.03
C LEU A 323 0.10 -12.33 8.15
N TYR A 324 0.58 -13.42 8.76
CA TYR A 324 1.27 -14.52 8.08
C TYR A 324 0.69 -15.87 8.50
N SER A 325 0.88 -16.89 7.70
CA SER A 325 0.67 -18.26 8.18
C SER A 325 1.70 -18.61 9.28
N THR A 326 1.35 -19.55 10.18
CA THR A 326 2.26 -19.98 11.27
C THR A 326 3.64 -20.41 10.75
N THR A 327 3.67 -21.11 9.61
CA THR A 327 4.92 -21.57 8.99
C THR A 327 5.75 -20.40 8.46
N GLU A 328 5.14 -19.44 7.78
CA GLU A 328 5.83 -18.27 7.25
C GLU A 328 6.36 -17.40 8.39
N PHE A 329 5.53 -17.15 9.41
CA PHE A 329 5.96 -16.37 10.56
C PHE A 329 7.17 -16.98 11.27
N SER A 330 7.17 -18.29 11.51
CA SER A 330 8.33 -19.01 12.12
C SER A 330 9.61 -18.85 11.30
N ARG A 331 9.51 -18.88 9.96
CA ARG A 331 10.64 -18.64 9.05
C ARG A 331 11.12 -17.18 9.11
N LEU A 332 10.20 -16.22 9.20
CA LEU A 332 10.53 -14.81 9.35
C LEU A 332 11.25 -14.54 10.69
N VAL A 333 10.78 -15.13 11.79
CA VAL A 333 11.46 -15.07 13.10
C VAL A 333 12.87 -15.65 13.01
N THR A 334 13.04 -16.81 12.35
CA THR A 334 14.37 -17.42 12.14
C THR A 334 15.30 -16.46 11.37
N LEU A 335 14.78 -15.80 10.34
CA LEU A 335 15.53 -14.81 9.57
C LEU A 335 15.87 -13.58 10.42
N LYS A 336 14.92 -13.10 11.23
CA LYS A 336 15.12 -11.99 12.16
C LYS A 336 16.23 -12.28 13.18
N ASN A 337 16.21 -13.47 13.81
CA ASN A 337 17.24 -13.91 14.74
C ASN A 337 18.65 -13.87 14.13
N ARG A 338 18.75 -14.17 12.84
CA ARG A 338 20.02 -14.18 12.12
C ARG A 338 20.51 -12.79 11.69
N LEU A 339 19.59 -11.92 11.26
CA LEU A 339 19.95 -10.66 10.59
C LEU A 339 19.85 -9.45 11.51
N ASP A 340 18.96 -9.49 12.49
CA ASP A 340 18.71 -8.41 13.43
C ASP A 340 18.33 -8.94 14.82
N PRO A 341 19.28 -9.69 15.47
CA PRO A 341 19.04 -10.30 16.79
C PRO A 341 18.78 -9.25 17.89
N ASP A 342 19.32 -8.05 17.74
CA ASP A 342 19.17 -6.94 18.69
C ASP A 342 17.88 -6.14 18.46
N ASN A 343 17.04 -6.56 17.48
CA ASN A 343 15.78 -5.89 17.12
C ASN A 343 15.93 -4.38 16.88
N VAL A 344 16.96 -3.98 16.15
CA VAL A 344 17.22 -2.59 15.76
C VAL A 344 16.09 -2.06 14.85
N PHE A 345 15.68 -2.89 13.88
CA PHE A 345 14.59 -2.58 12.93
C PHE A 345 13.22 -2.97 13.50
N ARG A 346 12.71 -2.14 14.42
CA ARG A 346 11.46 -2.39 15.16
C ARG A 346 10.34 -1.37 14.92
N ASN A 347 10.61 -0.30 14.20
CA ASN A 347 9.62 0.71 13.84
C ASN A 347 8.87 0.31 12.57
N ASN A 348 8.13 -0.81 12.66
CA ASN A 348 7.40 -1.44 11.56
C ASN A 348 6.36 -2.41 12.16
N HIS A 349 5.72 -3.26 11.35
CA HIS A 349 5.04 -4.45 11.86
C HIS A 349 6.10 -5.43 12.40
N ASN A 350 6.52 -5.20 13.63
CA ASN A 350 7.74 -5.75 14.21
C ASN A 350 7.68 -7.27 14.42
N ILE A 351 8.42 -8.01 13.62
CA ILE A 351 8.74 -9.42 13.84
C ILE A 351 9.84 -9.45 14.90
N ARG A 352 9.50 -9.83 16.12
CA ARG A 352 10.47 -9.88 17.22
C ARG A 352 11.38 -11.09 17.08
N PRO A 353 12.70 -10.96 17.39
CA PRO A 353 13.55 -12.13 17.52
C PRO A 353 13.04 -13.00 18.69
N SER A 354 13.22 -14.31 18.59
CA SER A 354 13.00 -15.20 19.73
C SER A 354 14.07 -14.96 20.78
N ALA A 355 13.68 -14.93 22.05
CA ALA A 355 14.59 -14.78 23.18
C ALA A 355 15.57 -15.98 23.27
#